data_25617cad93176e696cab5176e05a028a
#
_entry.id   25617cad93176e696cab5176e05a028a
#
_cell.length_a   1.000
_cell.length_b   1.000
_cell.length_c   1.000
_cell.angle_alpha   90.00
_cell.angle_beta   90.00
_cell.angle_gamma   90.00
#
_symmetry.space_group_name_H-M   'P 1'
#
loop_
_entity.id
_entity.type
_entity.pdbx_description
1 polymer ?
#
loop_
_entity_poly.entity_id
_entity_poly.type
_entity_poly.pdbx_seq_one_letter_code
_entity_poly.pdbx_strand_id
1 'polypeptide(L)'
;FSQMNDGWFVTAMPDLNQKNPHVYRYLVQNSFWWIEYADIDGIRMDTYPYADYDAMSNWMKELNEEYPNYNTVGETWVTEPAYTAWWQKDSKLSAPKNSNLKTVMDFSFYDKINIAKTEETETWFKGLDRVYNSFVYDFLYPNPESVLAFIENHDTDRFLGEGDNLPMLKQASTLLLTTRRIP
;
A
#
# COMPACT_ATOMS: atom_id res chain seq x y z
N PHE A 1 16.69 -2.26 11.83
CA PHE A 1 15.66 -1.20 11.74
C PHE A 1 16.28 0.14 11.33
N SER A 2 17.30 0.64 12.04
CA SER A 2 17.93 1.93 11.68
C SER A 2 18.60 1.93 10.30
N GLN A 3 19.12 0.81 9.84
CA GLN A 3 19.73 0.73 8.50
C GLN A 3 18.72 0.80 7.35
N MET A 4 17.48 0.41 7.58
CA MET A 4 16.42 0.50 6.56
C MET A 4 15.81 1.91 6.47
N ASN A 5 15.73 2.62 7.61
CA ASN A 5 15.05 3.92 7.67
C ASN A 5 16.03 5.11 7.67
N ASP A 6 17.29 4.88 8.01
CA ASP A 6 18.34 5.92 8.10
C ASP A 6 19.48 5.68 7.09
N GLY A 7 19.41 4.64 6.29
CA GLY A 7 20.41 4.25 5.30
C GLY A 7 19.81 4.11 3.91
N TRP A 8 20.58 3.61 2.98
CA TRP A 8 20.10 3.34 1.63
C TRP A 8 19.23 2.08 1.61
N PHE A 9 18.15 2.13 0.84
CA PHE A 9 17.24 0.99 0.66
C PHE A 9 17.99 -0.24 0.12
N VAL A 10 18.77 -0.04 -0.94
CA VAL A 10 19.79 -0.97 -1.44
C VAL A 10 20.98 -0.15 -1.98
N THR A 11 22.11 -0.79 -2.25
CA THR A 11 23.34 -0.10 -2.72
C THR A 11 23.11 0.79 -3.95
N ALA A 12 22.17 0.44 -4.82
CA ALA A 12 21.83 1.17 -6.03
C ALA A 12 20.71 2.22 -5.85
N MET A 13 20.07 2.26 -4.67
CA MET A 13 18.94 3.16 -4.38
C MET A 13 19.24 3.96 -3.10
N PRO A 14 19.96 5.09 -3.24
CA PRO A 14 20.25 5.97 -2.11
C PRO A 14 18.94 6.61 -1.59
N ASP A 15 18.83 6.68 -0.28
CA ASP A 15 17.74 7.38 0.38
C ASP A 15 18.16 8.81 0.76
N LEU A 16 17.23 9.75 0.61
CA LEU A 16 17.40 11.12 1.05
C LEU A 16 17.12 11.23 2.55
N ASN A 17 17.94 12.00 3.26
CA ASN A 17 17.75 12.21 4.68
C ASN A 17 16.57 13.13 4.97
N GLN A 18 15.37 12.56 5.16
CA GLN A 18 14.13 13.30 5.45
C GLN A 18 14.17 13.98 6.83
N LYS A 19 15.08 13.58 7.74
CA LYS A 19 15.30 14.28 9.02
C LYS A 19 16.00 15.62 8.85
N ASN A 20 16.64 15.86 7.70
CA ASN A 20 17.16 17.19 7.35
C ASN A 20 15.98 18.12 6.99
N PRO A 21 15.76 19.24 7.71
CA PRO A 21 14.61 20.10 7.51
C PRO A 21 14.55 20.74 6.12
N HIS A 22 15.69 20.97 5.48
CA HIS A 22 15.72 21.52 4.13
C HIS A 22 15.33 20.47 3.09
N VAL A 23 15.80 19.23 3.24
CA VAL A 23 15.40 18.10 2.37
C VAL A 23 13.91 17.83 2.54
N TYR A 24 13.43 17.71 3.78
CA TYR A 24 12.01 17.53 4.05
C TYR A 24 11.15 18.62 3.40
N ARG A 25 11.49 19.90 3.63
CA ARG A 25 10.75 21.03 3.05
C ARG A 25 10.76 21.01 1.52
N TYR A 26 11.88 20.69 0.92
CA TYR A 26 11.96 20.53 -0.54
C TYR A 26 11.02 19.45 -1.05
N LEU A 27 10.98 18.27 -0.41
CA LEU A 27 10.13 17.15 -0.83
C LEU A 27 8.63 17.48 -0.68
N VAL A 28 8.24 18.14 0.42
CA VAL A 28 6.85 18.61 0.61
C VAL A 28 6.48 19.62 -0.49
N GLN A 29 7.30 20.65 -0.71
CA GLN A 29 7.04 21.64 -1.73
C GLN A 29 7.03 21.04 -3.15
N ASN A 30 7.87 20.06 -3.41
CA ASN A 30 7.87 19.36 -4.69
C ASN A 30 6.55 18.63 -4.93
N SER A 31 5.95 18.00 -3.91
CA SER A 31 4.63 17.37 -4.02
C SER A 31 3.55 18.42 -4.36
N PHE A 32 3.52 19.53 -3.65
CA PHE A 32 2.57 20.62 -3.90
C PHE A 32 2.76 21.24 -5.29
N TRP A 33 4.02 21.44 -5.69
CA TRP A 33 4.33 21.98 -7.02
C TRP A 33 3.78 21.08 -8.15
N TRP A 34 3.91 19.76 -8.03
CA TRP A 34 3.35 18.85 -9.03
C TRP A 34 1.83 18.87 -9.06
N ILE A 35 1.17 18.98 -7.91
CA ILE A 35 -0.29 19.10 -7.83
C ILE A 35 -0.74 20.36 -8.57
N GLU A 36 -0.14 21.51 -8.25
CA GLU A 36 -0.52 22.80 -8.82
C GLU A 36 -0.11 22.95 -10.30
N TYR A 37 1.09 22.47 -10.66
CA TYR A 37 1.62 22.63 -12.01
C TYR A 37 0.98 21.69 -13.03
N ALA A 38 0.75 20.44 -12.66
CA ALA A 38 0.28 19.39 -13.57
C ALA A 38 -1.18 18.99 -13.34
N ASP A 39 -1.85 19.60 -12.35
CA ASP A 39 -3.26 19.32 -12.00
C ASP A 39 -3.51 17.82 -11.81
N ILE A 40 -2.60 17.14 -11.07
CA ILE A 40 -2.69 15.71 -10.83
C ILE A 40 -3.72 15.41 -9.75
N ASP A 41 -4.51 14.36 -9.92
CA ASP A 41 -5.63 14.01 -9.03
C ASP A 41 -5.21 13.18 -7.81
N GLY A 42 -4.00 12.65 -7.78
CA GLY A 42 -3.52 11.82 -6.69
C GLY A 42 -2.03 11.52 -6.75
N ILE A 43 -1.49 11.04 -5.63
CA ILE A 43 -0.10 10.63 -5.48
C ILE A 43 -0.05 9.18 -5.02
N ARG A 44 0.68 8.32 -5.75
CA ARG A 44 1.21 7.09 -5.20
C ARG A 44 2.59 7.37 -4.62
N MET A 45 2.73 7.18 -3.32
CA MET A 45 4.02 7.31 -2.66
C MET A 45 4.67 5.92 -2.54
N ASP A 46 5.74 5.77 -3.30
CA ASP A 46 6.57 4.58 -3.38
C ASP A 46 7.30 4.29 -2.06
N THR A 47 7.61 3.02 -1.79
CA THR A 47 8.40 2.57 -0.63
C THR A 47 8.00 3.20 0.72
N TYR A 48 6.71 3.45 0.92
CA TYR A 48 6.18 4.24 2.05
C TYR A 48 6.68 3.81 3.43
N PRO A 49 6.77 2.49 3.77
CA PRO A 49 7.20 2.04 5.09
C PRO A 49 8.71 2.18 5.36
N TYR A 50 9.49 2.49 4.35
CA TYR A 50 10.94 2.49 4.43
C TYR A 50 11.54 3.89 4.63
N ALA A 51 10.74 4.94 4.46
CA ALA A 51 11.11 6.31 4.79
C ALA A 51 10.94 6.61 6.29
N ASP A 52 11.50 7.76 6.75
CA ASP A 52 11.32 8.19 8.13
C ASP A 52 9.83 8.39 8.46
N TYR A 53 9.35 7.67 9.48
CA TYR A 53 7.93 7.68 9.87
C TYR A 53 7.42 9.07 10.21
N ASP A 54 8.23 9.86 10.92
CA ASP A 54 7.84 11.21 11.34
C ASP A 54 7.73 12.16 10.15
N ALA A 55 8.67 12.06 9.20
CA ALA A 55 8.63 12.83 7.98
C ALA A 55 7.40 12.46 7.14
N MET A 56 7.11 11.16 6.97
CA MET A 56 5.95 10.70 6.21
C MET A 56 4.62 11.11 6.85
N SER A 57 4.50 11.00 8.17
CA SER A 57 3.32 11.43 8.90
C SER A 57 3.09 12.95 8.79
N ASN A 58 4.15 13.75 8.86
CA ASN A 58 4.08 15.20 8.73
C ASN A 58 3.77 15.61 7.27
N TRP A 59 4.39 14.96 6.28
CA TRP A 59 4.09 15.19 4.86
C TRP A 59 2.60 14.94 4.57
N MET A 60 2.06 13.81 5.04
CA MET A 60 0.64 13.50 4.88
C MET A 60 -0.27 14.49 5.61
N LYS A 61 0.17 14.98 6.79
CA LYS A 61 -0.57 15.99 7.52
C LYS A 61 -0.65 17.30 6.72
N GLU A 62 0.48 17.83 6.28
CA GLU A 62 0.56 19.07 5.48
C GLU A 62 -0.25 18.93 4.17
N LEU A 63 -0.14 17.78 3.49
CA LEU A 63 -0.90 17.52 2.27
C LEU A 63 -2.42 17.48 2.53
N ASN A 64 -2.87 16.82 3.58
CA ASN A 64 -4.28 16.76 3.94
C ASN A 64 -4.85 18.11 4.44
N GLU A 65 -4.03 18.97 5.01
CA GLU A 65 -4.43 20.31 5.45
C GLU A 65 -4.62 21.24 4.24
N GLU A 66 -3.71 21.17 3.25
CA GLU A 66 -3.79 21.99 2.03
C GLU A 66 -4.84 21.44 1.05
N TYR A 67 -4.90 20.12 0.88
CA TYR A 67 -5.81 19.44 -0.05
C TYR A 67 -6.64 18.36 0.66
N PRO A 68 -7.70 18.72 1.41
CA PRO A 68 -8.43 17.77 2.28
C PRO A 68 -9.05 16.58 1.55
N ASN A 69 -9.41 16.74 0.29
CA ASN A 69 -10.05 15.71 -0.55
C ASN A 69 -9.09 15.02 -1.52
N TYR A 70 -7.79 15.32 -1.42
CA TYR A 70 -6.80 14.77 -2.34
C TYR A 70 -6.57 13.28 -2.11
N ASN A 71 -6.37 12.54 -3.20
CA ASN A 71 -6.13 11.11 -3.15
C ASN A 71 -4.64 10.82 -2.94
N THR A 72 -4.33 10.03 -1.93
CA THR A 72 -2.96 9.58 -1.67
C THR A 72 -2.97 8.11 -1.29
N VAL A 73 -2.19 7.30 -1.97
CA VAL A 73 -1.96 5.90 -1.63
C VAL A 73 -0.48 5.68 -1.31
N GLY A 74 -0.22 5.04 -0.18
CA GLY A 74 1.14 4.61 0.18
C GLY A 74 1.37 3.17 -0.26
N GLU A 75 2.48 2.94 -0.94
CA GLU A 75 2.92 1.58 -1.20
C GLU A 75 3.44 0.94 0.09
N THR A 76 2.58 0.16 0.71
CA THR A 76 2.86 -0.56 1.95
C THR A 76 3.17 -2.03 1.61
N TRP A 77 4.35 -2.29 1.03
CA TRP A 77 4.73 -3.65 0.62
C TRP A 77 5.06 -4.52 1.83
N VAL A 78 4.00 -4.91 2.51
CA VAL A 78 4.02 -5.86 3.63
C VAL A 78 2.86 -6.83 3.46
N THR A 79 3.12 -8.13 3.63
CA THR A 79 2.13 -9.18 3.33
C THR A 79 1.19 -9.50 4.49
N GLU A 80 1.49 -8.98 5.69
CA GLU A 80 0.65 -9.19 6.87
C GLU A 80 -0.34 -8.03 7.07
N PRO A 81 -1.66 -8.30 7.15
CA PRO A 81 -2.69 -7.27 7.27
C PRO A 81 -2.48 -6.31 8.45
N ALA A 82 -1.95 -6.81 9.58
CA ALA A 82 -1.70 -5.98 10.75
C ALA A 82 -0.65 -4.88 10.48
N TYR A 83 0.41 -5.21 9.72
CA TYR A 83 1.43 -4.23 9.36
C TYR A 83 0.90 -3.20 8.36
N THR A 84 0.07 -3.62 7.40
CA THR A 84 -0.59 -2.70 6.47
C THR A 84 -1.56 -1.77 7.21
N ALA A 85 -2.40 -2.32 8.08
CA ALA A 85 -3.36 -1.54 8.87
C ALA A 85 -2.68 -0.56 9.84
N TRP A 86 -1.47 -0.86 10.30
CA TRP A 86 -0.69 0.04 11.15
C TRP A 86 -0.36 1.37 10.46
N TRP A 87 -0.20 1.35 9.13
CA TRP A 87 0.08 2.54 8.32
C TRP A 87 -1.16 3.35 7.96
N GLN A 88 -2.36 2.81 8.11
CA GLN A 88 -3.56 3.57 7.77
C GLN A 88 -3.85 4.66 8.81
N LYS A 89 -4.35 5.81 8.34
CA LYS A 89 -4.81 6.91 9.20
C LYS A 89 -5.75 6.40 10.28
N ASP A 90 -5.59 6.91 11.49
CA ASP A 90 -6.39 6.57 12.69
C ASP A 90 -6.26 5.10 13.13
N SER A 91 -5.15 4.44 12.77
CA SER A 91 -4.87 3.07 13.19
C SER A 91 -4.98 2.91 14.71
N LYS A 92 -5.69 1.87 15.13
CA LYS A 92 -5.85 1.50 16.54
C LYS A 92 -4.67 0.65 17.05
N LEU A 93 -3.80 0.23 16.15
CA LEU A 93 -2.57 -0.46 16.50
C LEU A 93 -1.56 0.56 17.04
N SER A 94 -0.73 0.15 17.98
CA SER A 94 0.17 1.03 18.76
C SER A 94 1.22 1.74 17.89
N ALA A 95 0.78 2.66 17.05
CA ALA A 95 1.67 3.55 16.28
C ALA A 95 2.15 4.71 17.17
N PRO A 96 3.39 5.21 16.98
CA PRO A 96 3.93 6.32 17.78
C PRO A 96 3.12 7.62 17.61
N LYS A 97 2.53 7.81 16.42
CA LYS A 97 1.59 8.88 16.11
C LYS A 97 0.73 8.47 14.90
N ASN A 98 -0.26 9.29 14.56
CA ASN A 98 -1.09 9.06 13.39
C ASN A 98 -0.26 9.18 12.11
N SER A 99 -0.33 8.20 11.23
CA SER A 99 0.32 8.24 9.92
C SER A 99 -0.28 9.28 8.98
N ASN A 100 -1.57 9.62 9.18
CA ASN A 100 -2.41 10.46 8.33
C ASN A 100 -2.62 9.91 6.90
N LEU A 101 -2.10 8.73 6.57
CA LEU A 101 -2.23 8.08 5.26
C LEU A 101 -3.62 7.47 5.11
N LYS A 102 -4.42 7.99 4.18
CA LYS A 102 -5.79 7.53 3.97
C LYS A 102 -5.86 6.14 3.35
N THR A 103 -5.08 5.89 2.31
CA THR A 103 -5.14 4.65 1.52
C THR A 103 -3.81 3.91 1.56
N VAL A 104 -3.87 2.63 1.83
CA VAL A 104 -2.74 1.69 1.86
C VAL A 104 -2.90 0.62 0.78
N MET A 105 -1.80 0.12 0.22
CA MET A 105 -1.84 -0.96 -0.77
C MET A 105 -1.92 -2.33 -0.09
N ASP A 106 -2.78 -3.21 -0.63
CA ASP A 106 -3.04 -4.53 -0.05
C ASP A 106 -2.17 -5.63 -0.65
N PHE A 107 -0.93 -5.65 -0.26
CA PHE A 107 -0.03 -6.75 -0.61
C PHE A 107 -0.41 -8.09 0.03
N SER A 108 -1.21 -8.07 1.10
CA SER A 108 -1.74 -9.31 1.68
C SER A 108 -2.76 -9.99 0.76
N PHE A 109 -3.67 -9.20 0.16
CA PHE A 109 -4.60 -9.74 -0.84
C PHE A 109 -3.86 -10.23 -2.09
N TYR A 110 -2.91 -9.42 -2.60
CA TYR A 110 -2.04 -9.81 -3.72
C TYR A 110 -1.34 -11.15 -3.46
N ASP A 111 -0.69 -11.31 -2.32
CA ASP A 111 0.03 -12.52 -1.96
C ASP A 111 -0.91 -13.74 -1.92
N LYS A 112 -2.03 -13.61 -1.20
CA LYS A 112 -2.99 -14.70 -1.03
C LYS A 112 -3.67 -15.14 -2.32
N ILE A 113 -4.05 -14.22 -3.20
CA ILE A 113 -4.67 -14.58 -4.48
C ILE A 113 -3.67 -15.21 -5.44
N ASN A 114 -2.41 -14.79 -5.42
CA ASN A 114 -1.35 -15.36 -6.23
C ASN A 114 -0.91 -16.74 -5.74
N ILE A 115 -0.92 -16.99 -4.44
CA ILE A 115 -0.71 -18.33 -3.89
C ILE A 115 -1.92 -19.24 -4.23
N ALA A 116 -3.14 -18.74 -4.02
CA ALA A 116 -4.37 -19.52 -4.23
C ALA A 116 -4.49 -20.05 -5.66
N LYS A 117 -4.03 -19.29 -6.68
CA LYS A 117 -4.10 -19.73 -8.08
C LYS A 117 -3.27 -20.98 -8.40
N THR A 118 -2.27 -21.27 -7.58
CA THR A 118 -1.34 -22.42 -7.79
C THR A 118 -1.69 -23.62 -6.93
N GLU A 119 -2.67 -23.47 -6.03
CA GLU A 119 -3.02 -24.53 -5.07
C GLU A 119 -4.14 -25.45 -5.58
N GLU A 120 -4.03 -26.74 -5.28
CA GLU A 120 -5.14 -27.67 -5.41
C GLU A 120 -6.19 -27.38 -4.34
N THR A 121 -7.47 -27.31 -4.74
CA THR A 121 -8.57 -26.79 -3.92
C THR A 121 -9.27 -27.83 -3.03
N GLU A 122 -8.84 -29.09 -3.04
CA GLU A 122 -9.51 -30.17 -2.32
C GLU A 122 -9.15 -30.25 -0.82
N THR A 123 -8.38 -29.30 -0.30
CA THR A 123 -7.94 -29.30 1.09
C THR A 123 -8.29 -28.00 1.81
N TRP A 124 -8.46 -28.09 3.15
CA TRP A 124 -8.69 -26.94 4.02
C TRP A 124 -7.55 -25.92 3.93
N PHE A 125 -7.87 -24.64 4.10
CA PHE A 125 -6.92 -23.53 4.15
C PHE A 125 -6.14 -23.26 2.85
N LYS A 126 -6.67 -23.68 1.70
CA LYS A 126 -6.08 -23.47 0.37
C LYS A 126 -7.06 -22.83 -0.62
N GLY A 127 -6.56 -22.37 -1.74
CA GLY A 127 -7.37 -21.77 -2.80
C GLY A 127 -8.16 -20.55 -2.30
N LEU A 128 -9.45 -20.51 -2.55
CA LEU A 128 -10.32 -19.37 -2.17
C LEU A 128 -10.35 -19.10 -0.66
N ASP A 129 -10.16 -20.11 0.19
CA ASP A 129 -10.10 -19.91 1.64
C ASP A 129 -8.98 -18.96 2.05
N ARG A 130 -7.83 -18.98 1.34
CA ARG A 130 -6.76 -17.99 1.55
C ARG A 130 -7.21 -16.58 1.26
N VAL A 131 -7.97 -16.39 0.18
CA VAL A 131 -8.47 -15.07 -0.22
C VAL A 131 -9.48 -14.55 0.81
N TYR A 132 -10.40 -15.42 1.25
CA TYR A 132 -11.33 -15.09 2.34
C TYR A 132 -10.60 -14.69 3.61
N ASN A 133 -9.53 -15.36 3.97
CA ASN A 133 -8.74 -15.03 5.14
C ASN A 133 -8.08 -13.64 5.05
N SER A 134 -7.90 -13.05 3.87
CA SER A 134 -7.44 -11.66 3.77
C SER A 134 -8.49 -10.67 4.31
N PHE A 135 -9.78 -11.00 4.23
CA PHE A 135 -10.88 -10.14 4.69
C PHE A 135 -11.23 -10.34 6.17
N VAL A 136 -10.87 -11.48 6.76
CA VAL A 136 -11.09 -11.74 8.20
C VAL A 136 -10.42 -10.67 9.07
N TYR A 137 -9.32 -10.10 8.60
CA TYR A 137 -8.55 -9.07 9.31
C TYR A 137 -9.02 -7.64 9.07
N ASP A 138 -10.13 -7.43 8.35
CA ASP A 138 -10.62 -6.08 8.04
C ASP A 138 -10.96 -5.26 9.30
N PHE A 139 -11.24 -5.90 10.42
CA PHE A 139 -11.43 -5.23 11.71
C PHE A 139 -10.19 -4.49 12.22
N LEU A 140 -9.00 -4.79 11.69
CA LEU A 140 -7.75 -4.10 12.02
C LEU A 140 -7.66 -2.72 11.34
N TYR A 141 -8.30 -2.56 10.18
CA TYR A 141 -8.27 -1.33 9.41
C TYR A 141 -9.29 -0.33 9.96
N PRO A 142 -8.90 0.93 10.22
CA PRO A 142 -9.85 1.99 10.53
C PRO A 142 -10.88 2.20 9.41
N ASN A 143 -10.42 2.08 8.16
CA ASN A 143 -11.27 2.16 6.97
C ASN A 143 -10.90 1.08 5.93
N PRO A 144 -11.49 -0.12 6.01
CA PRO A 144 -11.20 -1.20 5.06
C PRO A 144 -11.63 -0.89 3.61
N GLU A 145 -12.54 0.07 3.41
CA GLU A 145 -12.94 0.54 2.07
C GLU A 145 -11.88 1.44 1.42
N SER A 146 -10.95 1.98 2.19
CA SER A 146 -9.79 2.74 1.71
C SER A 146 -8.52 1.89 1.64
N VAL A 147 -8.64 0.62 1.30
CA VAL A 147 -7.52 -0.28 1.05
C VAL A 147 -7.49 -0.61 -0.44
N LEU A 148 -6.37 -0.29 -1.12
CA LEU A 148 -6.21 -0.53 -2.55
C LEU A 148 -5.77 -1.96 -2.79
N ALA A 149 -6.66 -2.79 -3.31
CA ALA A 149 -6.39 -4.19 -3.65
C ALA A 149 -5.96 -4.32 -5.12
N PHE A 150 -5.14 -5.31 -5.40
CA PHE A 150 -4.68 -5.59 -6.76
C PHE A 150 -4.27 -7.05 -6.90
N ILE A 151 -4.24 -7.57 -8.11
CA ILE A 151 -3.81 -8.94 -8.43
C ILE A 151 -2.40 -8.98 -9.03
N GLU A 152 -1.96 -7.89 -9.61
CA GLU A 152 -0.61 -7.65 -10.15
C GLU A 152 -0.34 -6.15 -10.24
N ASN A 153 0.92 -5.75 -10.32
CA ASN A 153 1.34 -4.40 -10.65
C ASN A 153 2.65 -4.41 -11.46
N HIS A 154 3.26 -3.24 -11.66
CA HIS A 154 4.49 -3.11 -12.44
C HIS A 154 5.75 -3.67 -11.75
N ASP A 155 5.70 -3.90 -10.43
CA ASP A 155 6.80 -4.44 -9.61
C ASP A 155 6.65 -5.93 -9.34
N THR A 156 5.56 -6.55 -9.79
CA THR A 156 5.25 -7.95 -9.52
C THR A 156 5.12 -8.76 -10.81
N ASP A 157 5.21 -10.09 -10.69
CA ASP A 157 4.94 -10.97 -11.81
C ASP A 157 3.49 -10.80 -12.31
N ARG A 158 3.30 -10.99 -13.63
CA ARG A 158 1.97 -10.99 -14.24
C ARG A 158 1.13 -12.14 -13.67
N PHE A 159 -0.12 -11.88 -13.37
CA PHE A 159 -1.01 -12.87 -12.76
C PHE A 159 -1.15 -14.14 -13.60
N LEU A 160 -1.22 -14.03 -14.91
CA LEU A 160 -1.25 -15.19 -15.81
C LEU A 160 0.10 -15.90 -15.93
N GLY A 161 1.22 -15.21 -15.64
CA GLY A 161 2.56 -15.75 -15.90
C GLY A 161 2.77 -16.02 -17.39
N GLU A 162 3.38 -17.18 -17.69
CA GLU A 162 3.56 -17.65 -19.08
C GLU A 162 2.38 -18.48 -19.60
N GLY A 163 1.30 -18.60 -18.81
CA GLY A 163 0.15 -19.44 -19.13
C GLY A 163 -1.07 -18.66 -19.60
N ASP A 164 -1.94 -19.32 -20.39
CA ASP A 164 -3.17 -18.74 -20.96
C ASP A 164 -4.42 -19.10 -20.13
N ASN A 165 -4.33 -19.14 -18.79
CA ASN A 165 -5.49 -19.46 -17.96
C ASN A 165 -6.42 -18.26 -17.81
N LEU A 166 -7.00 -17.82 -18.92
CA LEU A 166 -7.95 -16.71 -18.98
C LEU A 166 -9.17 -16.87 -18.03
N PRO A 167 -9.75 -18.08 -17.85
CA PRO A 167 -10.81 -18.27 -16.86
C PRO A 167 -10.38 -17.89 -15.44
N MET A 168 -9.17 -18.23 -15.03
CA MET A 168 -8.64 -17.87 -13.71
C MET A 168 -8.43 -16.36 -13.56
N LEU A 169 -7.92 -15.68 -14.58
CA LEU A 169 -7.79 -14.22 -14.58
C LEU A 169 -9.17 -13.57 -14.43
N LYS A 170 -10.20 -14.06 -15.14
CA LYS A 170 -11.58 -13.57 -15.02
C LYS A 170 -12.14 -13.75 -13.60
N GLN A 171 -11.87 -14.90 -12.98
CA GLN A 171 -12.29 -15.15 -11.59
C GLN A 171 -11.59 -14.20 -10.62
N ALA A 172 -10.28 -14.04 -10.73
CA ALA A 172 -9.51 -13.12 -9.89
C ALA A 172 -9.96 -11.66 -10.07
N SER A 173 -10.18 -11.23 -11.30
CA SER A 173 -10.70 -9.89 -11.61
C SER A 173 -12.13 -9.69 -11.07
N THR A 174 -12.96 -10.73 -11.14
CA THR A 174 -14.32 -10.66 -10.56
C THR A 174 -14.25 -10.50 -9.05
N LEU A 175 -13.40 -11.27 -8.36
CA LEU A 175 -13.18 -11.11 -6.93
C LEU A 175 -12.70 -9.70 -6.61
N LEU A 176 -11.67 -9.21 -7.30
CA LEU A 176 -11.12 -7.86 -7.11
C LEU A 176 -12.20 -6.78 -7.23
N LEU A 177 -13.00 -6.83 -8.30
CA LEU A 177 -14.00 -5.81 -8.62
C LEU A 177 -15.29 -5.91 -7.78
N THR A 178 -15.50 -7.01 -7.07
CA THR A 178 -16.69 -7.24 -6.24
C THR A 178 -16.41 -7.18 -4.73
N THR A 179 -15.18 -6.96 -4.33
CA THR A 179 -14.85 -6.69 -2.93
C THR A 179 -15.17 -5.25 -2.56
N ARG A 180 -15.18 -4.96 -1.26
CA ARG A 180 -15.37 -3.60 -0.73
C ARG A 180 -14.14 -2.70 -0.80
N ARG A 181 -13.00 -3.21 -1.30
CA ARG A 181 -11.74 -2.47 -1.44
C ARG A 181 -11.72 -1.67 -2.72
N ILE A 182 -10.81 -0.71 -2.81
CA ILE A 182 -10.53 0.00 -4.06
C ILE A 182 -9.80 -0.97 -4.99
N PRO A 183 -10.34 -1.31 -6.17
CA PRO A 183 -9.69 -2.21 -7.12
C PRO A 183 -8.58 -1.50 -7.92
#